data_94692648d5e30c6589396af00db1fd06
#
_entry.id   94692648d5e30c6589396af00db1fd06
#
_cell.length_a   1.000
_cell.length_b   1.000
_cell.length_c   1.000
_cell.angle_alpha   90.00
_cell.angle_beta   90.00
_cell.angle_gamma   90.00
#
_symmetry.space_group_name_H-M   'P 1'
#
loop_
_entity.id
_entity.type
_entity.pdbx_description
1 polymer ?
#
loop_
_entity_poly.entity_id
_entity_poly.type
_entity_poly.pdbx_seq_one_letter_code
_entity_poly.pdbx_strand_id
1 'polypeptide(L)'
;MNESKNRSELKVKDGAKEDIFSFRTLEEKDVELLYDWMHQKHISPFWKLNLPVEELRSWVRKSVEAEHKDGYIGTYNGEPVCYLIAYAIEKDPIIDYYHDQSGDLGMHLLIGPRHLLNKEDGLSLVRAMIYFLFDRYQAKRIIGEPDRRNRIVIPILEEVGGENLGRIDLHGKQASLIVGAKEAFEHSLRDNGVEIEMLTRMASSKSELLV
;
A
#
# COMPACT_ATOMS: atom_id res chain seq x y z
N MET A 1 16.82 0.96 23.14
CA MET A 1 15.61 1.77 22.90
C MET A 1 14.69 0.96 21.99
N ASN A 2 13.42 0.87 22.36
CA ASN A 2 12.50 -0.20 21.93
C ASN A 2 12.06 -0.03 20.45
N GLU A 3 12.78 -0.61 19.49
CA GLU A 3 12.42 -0.62 18.05
C GLU A 3 11.06 -1.26 17.76
N SER A 4 10.58 -2.13 18.67
CA SER A 4 9.28 -2.83 18.52
C SER A 4 8.06 -1.91 18.64
N LYS A 5 8.18 -0.70 19.22
CA LYS A 5 7.05 0.22 19.40
C LYS A 5 6.68 1.02 18.15
N ASN A 6 7.57 1.06 17.14
CA ASN A 6 7.39 1.88 15.94
C ASN A 6 7.05 1.07 14.68
N ARG A 7 6.69 -0.19 14.82
CA ARG A 7 6.28 -1.03 13.70
C ARG A 7 5.10 -1.91 14.05
N SER A 8 4.26 -2.18 13.06
CA SER A 8 3.29 -3.28 13.09
C SER A 8 3.92 -4.51 12.46
N GLU A 9 3.67 -5.67 13.04
CA GLU A 9 4.12 -6.96 12.50
C GLU A 9 2.94 -7.90 12.39
N LEU A 10 2.84 -8.58 11.26
CA LEU A 10 1.76 -9.53 10.99
C LEU A 10 2.30 -10.79 10.32
N LYS A 11 1.57 -11.88 10.50
CA LYS A 11 1.83 -13.18 9.90
C LYS A 11 0.71 -13.49 8.89
N VAL A 12 1.09 -13.85 7.68
CA VAL A 12 0.20 -14.40 6.66
C VAL A 12 0.46 -15.89 6.55
N LYS A 13 -0.59 -16.69 6.73
CA LYS A 13 -0.55 -18.13 6.58
C LYS A 13 -1.41 -18.53 5.37
N ASP A 14 -0.77 -19.18 4.40
CA ASP A 14 -1.40 -19.70 3.19
C ASP A 14 -1.03 -21.18 3.05
N GLY A 15 -1.94 -22.07 3.45
CA GLY A 15 -1.67 -23.49 3.57
C GLY A 15 -0.55 -23.79 4.57
N ALA A 16 0.56 -24.37 4.10
CA ALA A 16 1.73 -24.68 4.91
C ALA A 16 2.76 -23.53 4.95
N LYS A 17 2.60 -22.50 4.13
CA LYS A 17 3.51 -21.36 4.07
C LYS A 17 3.12 -20.34 5.15
N GLU A 18 4.10 -19.87 5.90
CA GLU A 18 3.97 -18.78 6.86
C GLU A 18 4.94 -17.66 6.51
N ASP A 19 4.43 -16.48 6.22
CA ASP A 19 5.19 -15.30 5.85
C ASP A 19 5.06 -14.23 6.95
N ILE A 20 6.17 -13.63 7.36
CA ILE A 20 6.19 -12.53 8.33
C ILE A 20 6.43 -11.22 7.60
N PHE A 21 5.50 -10.29 7.75
CA PHE A 21 5.59 -8.93 7.24
C PHE A 21 5.63 -7.93 8.38
N SER A 22 6.38 -6.86 8.20
CA SER A 22 6.27 -5.72 9.12
C SER A 22 6.18 -4.40 8.38
N PHE A 23 5.51 -3.42 8.98
CA PHE A 23 5.33 -2.08 8.44
C PHE A 23 5.76 -1.05 9.47
N ARG A 24 6.58 -0.09 9.05
CA ARG A 24 6.96 1.08 9.84
C ARG A 24 6.75 2.36 9.04
N THR A 25 6.61 3.46 9.72
CA THR A 25 6.51 4.76 9.06
C THR A 25 7.75 5.04 8.21
N LEU A 26 7.53 5.76 7.11
CA LEU A 26 8.57 6.33 6.26
C LEU A 26 9.39 7.33 7.07
N GLU A 27 10.70 7.31 6.89
CA GLU A 27 11.65 8.24 7.51
C GLU A 27 12.56 8.87 6.44
N GLU A 28 13.16 10.02 6.72
CA GLU A 28 14.07 10.67 5.77
C GLU A 28 15.27 9.78 5.37
N LYS A 29 15.70 8.89 6.25
CA LYS A 29 16.78 7.92 5.95
C LYS A 29 16.45 6.92 4.83
N ASP A 30 15.17 6.77 4.48
CA ASP A 30 14.72 5.82 3.44
C ASP A 30 14.92 6.35 2.01
N VAL A 31 15.47 7.55 1.85
CA VAL A 31 15.69 8.17 0.53
C VAL A 31 16.48 7.26 -0.40
N GLU A 32 17.58 6.66 0.06
CA GLU A 32 18.44 5.81 -0.77
C GLU A 32 17.70 4.55 -1.23
N LEU A 33 16.92 3.92 -0.35
CA LEU A 33 16.07 2.78 -0.66
C LEU A 33 15.03 3.13 -1.73
N LEU A 34 14.32 4.26 -1.54
CA LEU A 34 13.33 4.72 -2.50
C LEU A 34 13.96 5.13 -3.82
N TYR A 35 15.16 5.73 -3.79
CA TYR A 35 15.91 6.09 -4.99
C TYR A 35 16.19 4.85 -5.85
N ASP A 36 16.71 3.78 -5.24
CA ASP A 36 17.00 2.52 -5.92
C ASP A 36 15.73 1.91 -6.53
N TRP A 37 14.61 1.95 -5.81
CA TRP A 37 13.34 1.42 -6.32
C TRP A 37 12.75 2.27 -7.44
N MET A 38 12.68 3.59 -7.26
CA MET A 38 12.05 4.50 -8.24
C MET A 38 12.77 4.51 -9.60
N HIS A 39 14.06 4.13 -9.65
CA HIS A 39 14.82 4.02 -10.89
C HIS A 39 14.70 2.65 -11.58
N GLN A 40 14.04 1.69 -10.96
CA GLN A 40 13.83 0.37 -11.56
C GLN A 40 12.84 0.44 -12.73
N LYS A 41 13.13 -0.29 -13.81
CA LYS A 41 12.34 -0.27 -15.07
C LYS A 41 10.89 -0.72 -14.90
N HIS A 42 10.58 -1.52 -13.88
CA HIS A 42 9.21 -1.97 -13.61
C HIS A 42 8.43 -0.99 -12.72
N ILE A 43 9.08 0.02 -12.14
CA ILE A 43 8.48 1.00 -11.22
C ILE A 43 8.38 2.37 -11.87
N SER A 44 9.47 2.88 -12.47
CA SER A 44 9.57 4.25 -12.97
C SER A 44 8.45 4.67 -13.95
N PRO A 45 7.88 3.79 -14.81
CA PRO A 45 6.78 4.19 -15.68
C PRO A 45 5.49 4.55 -14.95
N PHE A 46 5.28 4.05 -13.73
CA PHE A 46 4.05 4.19 -12.96
C PHE A 46 4.15 5.25 -11.87
N TRP A 47 5.30 5.35 -11.19
CA TRP A 47 5.48 6.24 -10.04
C TRP A 47 5.99 7.63 -10.39
N LYS A 48 6.69 7.79 -11.52
CA LYS A 48 7.24 9.07 -12.01
C LYS A 48 8.10 9.82 -10.96
N LEU A 49 8.72 9.09 -10.05
CA LEU A 49 9.60 9.60 -8.99
C LEU A 49 11.07 9.20 -9.20
N ASN A 50 11.44 8.85 -10.44
CA ASN A 50 12.83 8.65 -10.85
C ASN A 50 13.57 9.99 -10.98
N LEU A 51 13.58 10.73 -9.89
CA LEU A 51 14.15 12.07 -9.73
C LEU A 51 15.63 12.01 -9.33
N PRO A 52 16.40 13.08 -9.53
CA PRO A 52 17.69 13.24 -8.87
C PRO A 52 17.54 13.07 -7.35
N VAL A 53 18.58 12.53 -6.69
CA VAL A 53 18.50 12.16 -5.26
C VAL A 53 18.08 13.31 -4.35
N GLU A 54 18.54 14.53 -4.61
CA GLU A 54 18.18 15.69 -3.78
C GLU A 54 16.72 16.13 -3.96
N GLU A 55 16.18 15.98 -5.15
CA GLU A 55 14.76 16.23 -5.40
C GLU A 55 13.89 15.17 -4.72
N LEU A 56 14.30 13.90 -4.80
CA LEU A 56 13.63 12.81 -4.10
C LEU A 56 13.71 12.99 -2.58
N ARG A 57 14.85 13.43 -2.05
CA ARG A 57 15.02 13.78 -0.62
C ARG A 57 14.03 14.85 -0.17
N SER A 58 13.88 15.90 -0.98
CA SER A 58 12.89 16.95 -0.72
C SER A 58 11.46 16.42 -0.75
N TRP A 59 11.16 15.53 -1.70
CA TRP A 59 9.86 14.88 -1.81
C TRP A 59 9.56 13.98 -0.59
N VAL A 60 10.53 13.16 -0.15
CA VAL A 60 10.39 12.29 1.03
C VAL A 60 10.14 13.13 2.29
N ARG A 61 10.90 14.20 2.51
CA ARG A 61 10.70 15.11 3.65
C ARG A 61 9.28 15.66 3.67
N LYS A 62 8.79 16.20 2.55
CA LYS A 62 7.41 16.69 2.42
C LYS A 62 6.38 15.59 2.66
N SER A 63 6.69 14.35 2.30
CA SER A 63 5.80 13.20 2.53
C SER A 63 5.74 12.80 4.00
N VAL A 64 6.87 12.88 4.73
CA VAL A 64 6.94 12.62 6.18
C VAL A 64 6.22 13.70 6.98
N GLU A 65 6.27 14.96 6.52
CA GLU A 65 5.64 16.12 7.18
C GLU A 65 4.14 16.27 6.86
N ALA A 66 3.63 15.58 5.82
CA ALA A 66 2.26 15.74 5.38
C ALA A 66 1.25 15.24 6.43
N GLU A 67 0.16 16.00 6.64
CA GLU A 67 -0.89 15.66 7.61
C GLU A 67 -2.01 14.80 7.01
N HIS A 68 -2.14 14.78 5.68
CA HIS A 68 -3.23 14.11 4.95
C HIS A 68 -2.81 12.76 4.37
N LYS A 69 -1.58 12.33 4.59
CA LYS A 69 -1.07 11.04 4.13
C LYS A 69 0.02 10.49 5.02
N ASP A 70 0.10 9.18 5.09
CA ASP A 70 1.18 8.45 5.76
C ASP A 70 1.90 7.55 4.75
N GLY A 71 3.22 7.56 4.80
CA GLY A 71 4.07 6.62 4.07
C GLY A 71 4.57 5.50 4.99
N TYR A 72 4.68 4.29 4.45
CA TYR A 72 5.20 3.13 5.17
C TYR A 72 6.21 2.36 4.32
N ILE A 73 7.27 1.88 4.98
CA ILE A 73 8.16 0.86 4.43
C ILE A 73 7.74 -0.49 5.01
N GLY A 74 7.40 -1.42 4.13
CA GLY A 74 7.11 -2.79 4.51
C GLY A 74 8.30 -3.71 4.29
N THR A 75 8.48 -4.68 5.20
CA THR A 75 9.51 -5.70 5.10
C THR A 75 8.89 -7.08 5.02
N TYR A 76 9.60 -7.99 4.38
CA TYR A 76 9.32 -9.42 4.37
C TYR A 76 10.53 -10.16 4.92
N ASN A 77 10.35 -10.92 5.99
CA ASN A 77 11.44 -11.58 6.72
C ASN A 77 12.63 -10.64 7.06
N GLY A 78 12.31 -9.37 7.38
CA GLY A 78 13.29 -8.35 7.75
C GLY A 78 13.86 -7.53 6.60
N GLU A 79 13.70 -7.97 5.34
CA GLU A 79 14.19 -7.25 4.16
C GLU A 79 13.14 -6.27 3.63
N PRO A 80 13.48 -5.01 3.30
CA PRO A 80 12.55 -4.05 2.72
C PRO A 80 12.04 -4.54 1.37
N VAL A 81 10.71 -4.57 1.20
CA VAL A 81 10.08 -5.12 -0.01
C VAL A 81 9.04 -4.19 -0.63
N CYS A 82 8.47 -3.26 0.13
CA CYS A 82 7.43 -2.41 -0.42
C CYS A 82 7.41 -1.01 0.19
N TYR A 83 6.83 -0.10 -0.58
CA TYR A 83 6.44 1.23 -0.14
C TYR A 83 4.93 1.39 -0.29
N LEU A 84 4.28 1.85 0.76
CA LEU A 84 2.83 1.98 0.87
C LEU A 84 2.50 3.39 1.31
N ILE A 85 1.50 4.02 0.68
CA ILE A 85 0.95 5.31 1.08
C ILE A 85 -0.52 5.10 1.41
N ALA A 86 -0.94 5.57 2.59
CA ALA A 86 -2.32 5.79 2.94
C ALA A 86 -2.62 7.29 2.89
N TYR A 87 -3.78 7.70 2.36
CA TYR A 87 -4.13 9.10 2.28
C TYR A 87 -5.63 9.36 2.46
N ALA A 88 -5.94 10.56 2.96
CA ALA A 88 -7.31 11.02 3.12
C ALA A 88 -7.94 11.30 1.77
N ILE A 89 -9.06 10.67 1.47
CA ILE A 89 -9.78 10.80 0.18
C ILE A 89 -10.24 12.26 -0.06
N GLU A 90 -10.68 12.94 0.98
CA GLU A 90 -11.19 14.32 0.86
C GLU A 90 -10.12 15.34 0.44
N LYS A 91 -8.84 14.95 0.52
CA LYS A 91 -7.70 15.79 0.14
C LYS A 91 -7.09 15.39 -1.21
N ASP A 92 -7.66 14.37 -1.87
CA ASP A 92 -7.14 13.86 -3.13
C ASP A 92 -8.15 14.06 -4.27
N PRO A 93 -7.69 14.42 -5.48
CA PRO A 93 -8.56 14.60 -6.64
C PRO A 93 -9.37 13.37 -7.04
N ILE A 94 -9.05 12.18 -6.53
CA ILE A 94 -9.81 10.95 -6.78
C ILE A 94 -11.28 11.07 -6.34
N ILE A 95 -11.57 11.92 -5.37
CA ILE A 95 -12.94 12.16 -4.86
C ILE A 95 -13.91 12.59 -5.97
N ASP A 96 -13.43 13.26 -7.02
CA ASP A 96 -14.25 13.72 -8.14
C ASP A 96 -14.68 12.59 -9.09
N TYR A 97 -14.17 11.36 -8.91
CA TYR A 97 -14.34 10.26 -9.86
C TYR A 97 -15.25 9.14 -9.35
N TYR A 98 -15.69 9.19 -8.10
CA TYR A 98 -16.60 8.18 -7.54
C TYR A 98 -17.42 8.75 -6.36
N HIS A 99 -18.40 7.98 -5.88
CA HIS A 99 -19.14 8.34 -4.67
C HIS A 99 -18.39 7.87 -3.44
N ASP A 100 -17.72 8.81 -2.78
CA ASP A 100 -17.02 8.56 -1.52
C ASP A 100 -18.00 8.23 -0.38
N GLN A 101 -17.48 7.51 0.61
CA GLN A 101 -18.24 7.13 1.80
C GLN A 101 -17.34 7.34 3.03
N SER A 102 -17.99 7.61 4.16
CA SER A 102 -17.28 7.67 5.44
C SER A 102 -16.57 6.34 5.73
N GLY A 103 -15.28 6.41 5.98
CA GLY A 103 -14.40 5.25 6.17
C GLY A 103 -13.66 4.81 4.91
N ASP A 104 -13.68 5.63 3.84
CA ASP A 104 -12.83 5.43 2.67
C ASP A 104 -11.39 5.87 2.94
N LEU A 105 -10.44 5.05 2.51
CA LEU A 105 -9.01 5.32 2.62
C LEU A 105 -8.36 5.17 1.25
N GLY A 106 -7.62 6.18 0.81
CA GLY A 106 -6.82 6.09 -0.41
C GLY A 106 -5.53 5.30 -0.20
N MET A 107 -5.09 4.56 -1.21
CA MET A 107 -3.88 3.76 -1.18
C MET A 107 -3.07 3.87 -2.46
N HIS A 108 -1.73 4.08 -2.30
CA HIS A 108 -0.77 3.74 -3.35
C HIS A 108 0.18 2.66 -2.83
N LEU A 109 0.53 1.70 -3.67
CA LEU A 109 1.47 0.64 -3.33
C LEU A 109 2.57 0.50 -4.38
N LEU A 110 3.77 0.12 -3.92
CA LEU A 110 4.92 -0.23 -4.73
C LEU A 110 5.56 -1.50 -4.17
N ILE A 111 5.88 -2.45 -5.04
CA ILE A 111 6.69 -3.63 -4.73
C ILE A 111 8.09 -3.37 -5.31
N GLY A 112 9.09 -3.22 -4.43
CA GLY A 112 10.46 -2.88 -4.81
C GLY A 112 11.17 -4.02 -5.53
N PRO A 113 11.39 -5.20 -4.92
CA PRO A 113 12.10 -6.31 -5.53
C PRO A 113 11.29 -6.96 -6.66
N ARG A 114 11.88 -7.01 -7.87
CA ARG A 114 11.21 -7.55 -9.05
C ARG A 114 10.81 -9.03 -8.92
N HIS A 115 11.59 -9.81 -8.19
CA HIS A 115 11.31 -11.24 -8.01
C HIS A 115 10.03 -11.52 -7.23
N LEU A 116 9.54 -10.56 -6.43
CA LEU A 116 8.25 -10.63 -5.72
C LEU A 116 7.04 -10.26 -6.59
N LEU A 117 7.25 -9.88 -7.84
CA LEU A 117 6.17 -9.58 -8.80
C LEU A 117 5.64 -10.85 -9.50
N ASN A 118 5.81 -12.01 -8.89
CA ASN A 118 5.12 -13.22 -9.29
C ASN A 118 3.75 -13.32 -8.59
N LYS A 119 2.88 -14.22 -9.09
CA LYS A 119 1.51 -14.31 -8.58
C LYS A 119 1.47 -14.70 -7.10
N GLU A 120 2.30 -15.61 -6.66
CA GLU A 120 2.28 -16.17 -5.30
C GLU A 120 2.78 -15.17 -4.26
N ASP A 121 4.02 -14.70 -4.39
CA ASP A 121 4.63 -13.78 -3.42
C ASP A 121 3.98 -12.39 -3.47
N GLY A 122 3.64 -11.90 -4.67
CA GLY A 122 2.96 -10.62 -4.84
C GLY A 122 1.59 -10.60 -4.19
N LEU A 123 0.83 -11.70 -4.27
CA LEU A 123 -0.48 -11.82 -3.65
C LEU A 123 -0.37 -11.83 -2.11
N SER A 124 0.57 -12.61 -1.54
CA SER A 124 0.82 -12.64 -0.09
C SER A 124 1.19 -11.24 0.44
N LEU A 125 2.09 -10.54 -0.25
CA LEU A 125 2.51 -9.19 0.11
C LEU A 125 1.36 -8.18 0.04
N VAL A 126 0.55 -8.19 -1.03
CA VAL A 126 -0.59 -7.27 -1.17
C VAL A 126 -1.67 -7.55 -0.13
N ARG A 127 -1.93 -8.83 0.20
CA ARG A 127 -2.81 -9.20 1.32
C ARG A 127 -2.34 -8.60 2.64
N ALA A 128 -1.02 -8.69 2.91
CA ALA A 128 -0.41 -8.10 4.10
C ALA A 128 -0.57 -6.57 4.14
N MET A 129 -0.34 -5.87 3.03
CA MET A 129 -0.52 -4.42 2.91
C MET A 129 -1.97 -4.00 3.19
N ILE A 130 -2.93 -4.65 2.55
CA ILE A 130 -4.35 -4.33 2.67
C ILE A 130 -4.85 -4.60 4.10
N TYR A 131 -4.48 -5.75 4.66
CA TYR A 131 -4.82 -6.08 6.05
C TYR A 131 -4.26 -5.04 7.03
N PHE A 132 -2.98 -4.66 6.87
CA PHE A 132 -2.35 -3.62 7.67
C PHE A 132 -3.13 -2.31 7.62
N LEU A 133 -3.56 -1.86 6.44
CA LEU A 133 -4.33 -0.63 6.30
C LEU A 133 -5.71 -0.73 6.96
N PHE A 134 -6.44 -1.82 6.76
CA PHE A 134 -7.73 -2.02 7.42
C PHE A 134 -7.60 -2.06 8.95
N ASP A 135 -6.57 -2.73 9.50
CA ASP A 135 -6.33 -2.77 10.94
C ASP A 135 -5.89 -1.40 11.46
N ARG A 136 -4.99 -0.71 10.76
CA ARG A 136 -4.38 0.55 11.19
C ARG A 136 -5.37 1.71 11.23
N TYR A 137 -6.20 1.83 10.20
CA TYR A 137 -7.11 2.97 10.00
C TYR A 137 -8.57 2.66 10.31
N GLN A 138 -8.89 1.40 10.60
CA GLN A 138 -10.27 0.94 10.75
C GLN A 138 -11.14 1.31 9.54
N ALA A 139 -10.51 1.39 8.36
CA ALA A 139 -11.16 1.73 7.10
C ALA A 139 -12.26 0.74 6.74
N LYS A 140 -13.30 1.20 6.04
CA LYS A 140 -14.37 0.35 5.51
C LYS A 140 -14.08 -0.06 4.07
N ARG A 141 -13.47 0.85 3.30
CA ARG A 141 -13.05 0.60 1.92
C ARG A 141 -11.66 1.18 1.68
N ILE A 142 -10.90 0.54 0.82
CA ILE A 142 -9.62 1.03 0.33
C ILE A 142 -9.78 1.35 -1.16
N ILE A 143 -9.33 2.55 -1.55
CA ILE A 143 -9.48 3.09 -2.91
C ILE A 143 -8.10 3.16 -3.54
N GLY A 144 -7.95 2.62 -4.74
CA GLY A 144 -6.73 2.70 -5.53
C GLY A 144 -7.01 3.06 -6.99
N GLU A 145 -6.04 3.73 -7.63
CA GLU A 145 -6.13 4.12 -9.04
C GLU A 145 -4.85 3.76 -9.82
N PRO A 146 -4.50 2.45 -9.90
CA PRO A 146 -3.35 2.01 -10.65
C PRO A 146 -3.45 2.41 -12.13
N ASP A 147 -2.30 2.73 -12.74
CA ASP A 147 -2.21 2.95 -14.19
C ASP A 147 -2.74 1.69 -14.93
N ARG A 148 -3.62 1.87 -15.91
CA ARG A 148 -4.24 0.78 -16.69
C ARG A 148 -3.23 -0.17 -17.36
N ARG A 149 -2.01 0.29 -17.58
CA ARG A 149 -0.93 -0.53 -18.13
C ARG A 149 -0.30 -1.46 -17.10
N ASN A 150 -0.62 -1.29 -15.81
CA ASN A 150 -0.09 -2.14 -14.75
C ASN A 150 -0.82 -3.49 -14.72
N ARG A 151 -0.37 -4.41 -15.57
CA ARG A 151 -0.95 -5.76 -15.74
C ARG A 151 -0.59 -6.73 -14.61
N ILE A 152 0.16 -6.29 -13.61
CA ILE A 152 0.54 -7.11 -12.45
C ILE A 152 -0.31 -6.73 -11.25
N VAL A 153 -0.35 -5.46 -10.89
CA VAL A 153 -1.03 -5.01 -9.67
C VAL A 153 -2.55 -5.08 -9.80
N ILE A 154 -3.12 -4.71 -10.96
CA ILE A 154 -4.59 -4.72 -11.14
C ILE A 154 -5.18 -6.10 -10.90
N PRO A 155 -4.73 -7.20 -11.54
CA PRO A 155 -5.27 -8.54 -11.26
C PRO A 155 -5.09 -8.98 -9.80
N ILE A 156 -4.00 -8.61 -9.14
CA ILE A 156 -3.78 -8.93 -7.72
C ILE A 156 -4.81 -8.20 -6.85
N LEU A 157 -5.08 -6.91 -7.11
CA LEU A 157 -6.09 -6.15 -6.37
C LEU A 157 -7.50 -6.74 -6.56
N GLU A 158 -7.84 -7.17 -7.77
CA GLU A 158 -9.11 -7.84 -8.04
C GLU A 158 -9.21 -9.20 -7.32
N GLU A 159 -8.12 -9.98 -7.27
CA GLU A 159 -8.07 -11.28 -6.59
C GLU A 159 -8.21 -11.16 -5.06
N VAL A 160 -7.79 -10.05 -4.48
CA VAL A 160 -7.98 -9.79 -3.04
C VAL A 160 -9.31 -9.09 -2.70
N GLY A 161 -10.26 -9.09 -3.63
CA GLY A 161 -11.62 -8.58 -3.41
C GLY A 161 -11.85 -7.13 -3.85
N GLY A 162 -10.93 -6.55 -4.62
CA GLY A 162 -11.12 -5.23 -5.22
C GLY A 162 -12.08 -5.27 -6.40
N GLU A 163 -13.07 -4.41 -6.42
CA GLU A 163 -13.99 -4.18 -7.54
C GLU A 163 -13.40 -3.11 -8.48
N ASN A 164 -13.24 -3.46 -9.76
CA ASN A 164 -12.80 -2.53 -10.78
C ASN A 164 -13.99 -1.76 -11.35
N LEU A 165 -14.17 -0.53 -10.95
CA LEU A 165 -15.27 0.35 -11.39
C LEU A 165 -15.03 0.95 -12.77
N GLY A 166 -13.91 0.64 -13.42
CA GLY A 166 -13.62 1.05 -14.76
C GLY A 166 -12.54 2.12 -14.87
N ARG A 167 -12.51 2.75 -16.04
CA ARG A 167 -11.49 3.73 -16.41
C ARG A 167 -11.81 5.13 -15.89
N ILE A 168 -10.78 5.78 -15.37
CA ILE A 168 -10.78 7.21 -15.07
C ILE A 168 -9.58 7.90 -15.73
N ASP A 169 -9.72 9.18 -16.05
CA ASP A 169 -8.64 10.04 -16.58
C ASP A 169 -8.20 11.03 -15.49
N LEU A 170 -7.25 10.60 -14.66
CA LEU A 170 -6.77 11.36 -13.50
C LEU A 170 -5.46 12.09 -13.84
N HIS A 171 -5.48 13.42 -13.92
CA HIS A 171 -4.32 14.28 -14.18
C HIS A 171 -3.42 13.82 -15.36
N GLY A 172 -4.04 13.44 -16.48
CA GLY A 172 -3.33 12.96 -17.67
C GLY A 172 -2.79 11.53 -17.57
N LYS A 173 -3.17 10.79 -16.52
CA LYS A 173 -2.94 9.35 -16.35
C LYS A 173 -4.26 8.61 -16.59
N GLN A 174 -4.24 7.58 -17.44
CA GLN A 174 -5.36 6.64 -17.54
C GLN A 174 -5.23 5.59 -16.45
N ALA A 175 -6.12 5.63 -15.49
CA ALA A 175 -6.13 4.70 -14.37
C ALA A 175 -7.37 3.80 -14.39
N SER A 176 -7.30 2.66 -13.69
CA SER A 176 -8.45 1.86 -13.29
C SER A 176 -8.82 2.24 -11.87
N LEU A 177 -10.07 2.64 -11.64
CA LEU A 177 -10.58 2.89 -10.31
C LEU A 177 -10.93 1.55 -9.66
N ILE A 178 -10.25 1.22 -8.56
CA ILE A 178 -10.47 -0.02 -7.82
C ILE A 178 -10.92 0.33 -6.41
N VAL A 179 -12.02 -0.28 -5.98
CA VAL A 179 -12.60 -0.11 -4.65
C VAL A 179 -12.60 -1.47 -3.95
N GLY A 180 -11.86 -1.61 -2.86
CA GLY A 180 -11.82 -2.81 -2.03
C GLY A 180 -12.60 -2.62 -0.74
N ALA A 181 -13.79 -3.23 -0.62
CA ALA A 181 -14.51 -3.26 0.64
C ALA A 181 -13.87 -4.26 1.61
N LYS A 182 -13.86 -3.93 2.91
CA LYS A 182 -13.28 -4.80 3.96
C LYS A 182 -13.91 -6.19 3.96
N GLU A 183 -15.23 -6.27 3.83
CA GLU A 183 -15.98 -7.51 3.80
C GLU A 183 -15.60 -8.38 2.59
N ALA A 184 -15.39 -7.77 1.41
CA ALA A 184 -14.96 -8.48 0.21
C ALA A 184 -13.52 -9.02 0.36
N PHE A 185 -12.64 -8.24 0.95
CA PHE A 185 -11.28 -8.67 1.29
C PHE A 185 -11.28 -9.86 2.27
N GLU A 186 -12.03 -9.76 3.37
CA GLU A 186 -12.16 -10.86 4.34
C GLU A 186 -12.79 -12.12 3.73
N HIS A 187 -13.74 -11.95 2.79
CA HIS A 187 -14.31 -13.06 2.04
C HIS A 187 -13.26 -13.74 1.16
N SER A 188 -12.46 -12.94 0.44
CA SER A 188 -11.38 -13.47 -0.40
C SER A 188 -10.34 -14.27 0.40
N LEU A 189 -10.02 -13.86 1.64
CA LEU A 189 -9.13 -14.61 2.52
C LEU A 189 -9.74 -15.98 2.88
N ARG A 190 -11.00 -15.99 3.31
CA ARG A 190 -11.71 -17.24 3.67
C ARG A 190 -11.80 -18.21 2.50
N ASP A 191 -12.16 -17.73 1.31
CA ASP A 191 -12.30 -18.57 0.10
C ASP A 191 -10.98 -19.21 -0.34
N ASN A 192 -9.87 -18.55 -0.07
CA ASN A 192 -8.53 -19.05 -0.37
C ASN A 192 -7.87 -19.79 0.82
N GLY A 193 -8.54 -19.90 1.96
CA GLY A 193 -7.98 -20.56 3.15
C GLY A 193 -6.78 -19.80 3.75
N VAL A 194 -6.73 -18.48 3.58
CA VAL A 194 -5.65 -17.62 4.07
C VAL A 194 -6.03 -17.03 5.42
N GLU A 195 -5.13 -17.14 6.38
CA GLU A 195 -5.26 -16.54 7.71
C GLU A 195 -4.22 -15.41 7.86
N ILE A 196 -4.63 -14.28 8.42
CA ILE A 196 -3.72 -13.17 8.77
C ILE A 196 -3.89 -12.84 10.24
N GLU A 197 -2.76 -12.81 10.95
CA GLU A 197 -2.68 -12.52 12.37
C GLU A 197 -1.79 -11.29 12.62
N MET A 198 -2.33 -10.30 13.35
CA MET A 198 -1.53 -9.18 13.82
C MET A 198 -0.73 -9.59 15.06
N LEU A 199 0.60 -9.62 14.94
CA LEU A 199 1.52 -10.00 16.02
C LEU A 199 1.83 -8.80 16.93
N THR A 200 2.09 -7.63 16.33
CA THR A 200 2.34 -6.39 17.06
C THR A 200 1.71 -5.20 16.32
N ARG A 201 1.31 -4.18 17.08
CA ARG A 201 0.81 -2.90 16.54
C ARG A 201 1.75 -1.77 16.91
N MET A 202 2.09 -0.91 15.93
CA MET A 202 2.75 0.34 16.24
C MET A 202 1.83 1.24 17.07
N ALA A 203 2.42 2.11 17.89
CA ALA A 203 1.66 3.11 18.63
C ALA A 203 0.85 4.00 17.67
N SER A 204 -0.28 4.52 18.14
CA SER A 204 -1.07 5.52 17.43
C SER A 204 -0.18 6.65 16.93
N SER A 205 -0.30 6.97 15.65
CA SER A 205 0.36 8.12 15.04
C SER A 205 -0.66 9.24 14.84
N LYS A 206 -0.24 10.37 14.30
CA LYS A 206 -1.10 11.50 13.89
C LYS A 206 -2.26 11.09 12.97
N SER A 207 -2.19 9.93 12.37
CA SER A 207 -3.09 9.40 11.34
C SER A 207 -4.45 8.90 11.82
N GLU A 208 -4.77 8.97 13.11
CA GLU A 208 -6.16 8.72 13.58
C GLU A 208 -7.18 9.70 12.99
N LEU A 209 -6.71 10.69 12.23
CA LEU A 209 -7.51 11.73 11.57
C LEU A 209 -7.81 11.44 10.09
N LEU A 210 -7.36 10.31 9.51
CA LEU A 210 -7.54 10.02 8.08
C LEU A 210 -8.88 9.33 7.76
N VAL A 211 -9.67 8.92 8.77
CA VAL A 211 -10.92 8.16 8.56
C VAL A 211 -12.07 8.74 9.36
#